data_74510f7b5256a895288daddd5067b2a4
#
_entry.id   74510f7b5256a895288daddd5067b2a4
#
_cell.length_a   1.000
_cell.length_b   1.000
_cell.length_c   1.000
_cell.angle_alpha   90.00
_cell.angle_beta   90.00
_cell.angle_gamma   90.00
#
_symmetry.space_group_name_H-M   'P 1'
#
loop_
_entity.id
_entity.type
_entity.pdbx_description
1 polymer ?
#
loop_
_entity_poly.entity_id
_entity_poly.type
_entity_poly.pdbx_seq_one_letter_code
_entity_poly.pdbx_strand_id
1 'polypeptide(L)'
;MTQRVALVTGGSRGIGAAIALKLAQDGFDIAITYARNEKAAQKVVSEVEALGRRAVAVQADGGSADGNIAAITKTHEAFGRLDTLVCNAGIYPYGPIAQMSVTQIEDVLNLNLRAAMIETVEALKYMTTGGRLIYIGSAFGERAPFQGISLYAATKAGLIGFAKGVARDLGPQGITANVVEPGPIATDLNPEDGQGAAVIRSFTATESYGKVNDIARTVSFLASPDASYITGASILVDGGLVA
;
A
#
# COMPACT_ATOMS: atom_id res chain seq x y z
N MET A 1 -26.05 3.04 8.54
CA MET A 1 -25.00 3.24 7.52
C MET A 1 -24.52 1.86 7.07
N THR A 2 -24.43 1.63 5.77
CA THR A 2 -23.87 0.37 5.24
C THR A 2 -22.40 0.26 5.64
N GLN A 3 -22.02 -0.92 6.15
CA GLN A 3 -20.67 -1.22 6.59
C GLN A 3 -19.69 -1.16 5.43
N ARG A 4 -18.63 -0.33 5.53
CA ARG A 4 -17.59 -0.25 4.51
C ARG A 4 -16.55 -1.36 4.69
N VAL A 5 -15.97 -1.82 3.59
CA VAL A 5 -14.95 -2.87 3.54
C VAL A 5 -13.68 -2.35 2.88
N ALA A 6 -12.54 -2.61 3.52
CA ALA A 6 -11.22 -2.34 2.96
C ALA A 6 -10.40 -3.61 2.82
N LEU A 7 -9.69 -3.74 1.69
CA LEU A 7 -8.63 -4.71 1.50
C LEU A 7 -7.27 -4.01 1.56
N VAL A 8 -6.37 -4.52 2.39
CA VAL A 8 -4.97 -4.06 2.48
C VAL A 8 -4.04 -5.19 2.09
N THR A 9 -3.36 -5.08 0.95
CA THR A 9 -2.40 -6.12 0.54
C THR A 9 -1.10 -6.01 1.33
N GLY A 10 -0.51 -7.17 1.71
CA GLY A 10 0.65 -7.19 2.60
C GLY A 10 0.35 -6.65 4.00
N GLY A 11 -0.88 -6.86 4.51
CA GLY A 11 -1.39 -6.28 5.76
C GLY A 11 -0.95 -6.96 7.05
N SER A 12 -0.07 -7.96 7.02
CA SER A 12 0.28 -8.73 8.21
C SER A 12 1.32 -8.08 9.13
N ARG A 13 2.00 -7.01 8.71
CA ARG A 13 3.03 -6.29 9.48
C ARG A 13 3.27 -4.87 8.96
N GLY A 14 4.07 -4.11 9.71
CA GLY A 14 4.59 -2.80 9.30
C GLY A 14 3.50 -1.80 8.91
N ILE A 15 3.70 -1.10 7.80
CA ILE A 15 2.77 -0.09 7.28
C ILE A 15 1.40 -0.70 7.00
N GLY A 16 1.33 -1.87 6.35
CA GLY A 16 0.08 -2.52 6.01
C GLY A 16 -0.78 -2.87 7.22
N ALA A 17 -0.18 -3.41 8.29
CA ALA A 17 -0.88 -3.70 9.53
C ALA A 17 -1.41 -2.43 10.21
N ALA A 18 -0.60 -1.37 10.26
CA ALA A 18 -1.02 -0.08 10.81
C ALA A 18 -2.19 0.53 10.03
N ILE A 19 -2.17 0.43 8.69
CA ILE A 19 -3.28 0.85 7.83
C ILE A 19 -4.54 0.05 8.14
N ALA A 20 -4.44 -1.28 8.20
CA ALA A 20 -5.58 -2.16 8.50
C ALA A 20 -6.25 -1.81 9.83
N LEU A 21 -5.44 -1.64 10.89
CA LEU A 21 -5.93 -1.26 12.22
C LEU A 21 -6.55 0.14 12.24
N LYS A 22 -5.93 1.11 11.54
CA LYS A 22 -6.49 2.47 11.48
C LYS A 22 -7.82 2.51 10.74
N LEU A 23 -7.95 1.80 9.62
CA LEU A 23 -9.22 1.70 8.89
C LEU A 23 -10.29 0.96 9.73
N ALA A 24 -9.91 -0.03 10.51
CA ALA A 24 -10.83 -0.69 11.45
C ALA A 24 -11.35 0.28 12.53
N GLN A 25 -10.48 1.13 13.11
CA GLN A 25 -10.87 2.21 14.02
C GLN A 25 -11.85 3.19 13.38
N ASP A 26 -11.73 3.43 12.07
CA ASP A 26 -12.62 4.31 11.30
C ASP A 26 -13.91 3.61 10.85
N GLY A 27 -14.11 2.38 11.30
CA GLY A 27 -15.34 1.64 11.12
C GLY A 27 -15.39 0.74 9.88
N PHE A 28 -14.28 0.43 9.24
CA PHE A 28 -14.25 -0.56 8.15
C PHE A 28 -14.17 -2.00 8.68
N ASP A 29 -14.81 -2.93 7.98
CA ASP A 29 -14.45 -4.34 8.02
C ASP A 29 -13.21 -4.55 7.14
N ILE A 30 -12.31 -5.44 7.53
CA ILE A 30 -10.95 -5.51 6.99
C ILE A 30 -10.65 -6.87 6.38
N ALA A 31 -10.20 -6.88 5.14
CA ALA A 31 -9.42 -7.97 4.59
C ALA A 31 -7.93 -7.58 4.54
N ILE A 32 -7.06 -8.51 4.85
CA ILE A 32 -5.62 -8.35 4.62
C ILE A 32 -5.08 -9.51 3.80
N THR A 33 -4.03 -9.27 3.01
CA THR A 33 -3.28 -10.39 2.44
C THR A 33 -1.96 -10.61 3.16
N TYR A 34 -1.48 -11.85 3.13
CA TYR A 34 -0.15 -12.24 3.59
C TYR A 34 0.41 -13.34 2.68
N ALA A 35 1.75 -13.40 2.56
CA ALA A 35 2.40 -14.44 1.74
C ALA A 35 2.70 -15.70 2.55
N ARG A 36 3.42 -15.59 3.68
CA ARG A 36 3.99 -16.73 4.42
C ARG A 36 3.68 -16.73 5.92
N ASN A 37 3.57 -15.59 6.55
CA ASN A 37 3.44 -15.49 8.01
C ASN A 37 1.96 -15.41 8.44
N GLU A 38 1.32 -16.58 8.50
CA GLU A 38 -0.07 -16.71 8.94
C GLU A 38 -0.28 -16.21 10.38
N LYS A 39 0.66 -16.54 11.29
CA LYS A 39 0.56 -16.12 12.70
C LYS A 39 0.51 -14.60 12.84
N ALA A 40 1.34 -13.87 12.07
CA ALA A 40 1.31 -12.42 12.07
C ALA A 40 0.00 -11.88 11.48
N ALA A 41 -0.54 -12.52 10.43
CA ALA A 41 -1.81 -12.13 9.84
C ALA A 41 -2.98 -12.36 10.81
N GLN A 42 -3.03 -13.50 11.49
CA GLN A 42 -4.06 -13.80 12.50
C GLN A 42 -4.00 -12.84 13.70
N LYS A 43 -2.81 -12.38 14.09
CA LYS A 43 -2.69 -11.34 15.11
C LYS A 43 -3.41 -10.07 14.69
N VAL A 44 -3.20 -9.59 13.45
CA VAL A 44 -3.89 -8.40 12.94
C VAL A 44 -5.41 -8.62 12.87
N VAL A 45 -5.86 -9.80 12.44
CA VAL A 45 -7.30 -10.16 12.45
C VAL A 45 -7.87 -10.03 13.87
N SER A 46 -7.21 -10.63 14.86
CA SER A 46 -7.70 -10.57 16.27
C SER A 46 -7.71 -9.12 16.79
N GLU A 47 -6.74 -8.30 16.44
CA GLU A 47 -6.71 -6.89 16.84
C GLU A 47 -7.84 -6.09 16.19
N VAL A 48 -8.18 -6.35 14.92
CA VAL A 48 -9.33 -5.74 14.22
C VAL A 48 -10.66 -6.19 14.87
N GLU A 49 -10.78 -7.48 15.19
CA GLU A 49 -11.96 -8.02 15.86
C GLU A 49 -12.16 -7.43 17.26
N ALA A 50 -11.08 -7.18 18.01
CA ALA A 50 -11.11 -6.49 19.30
C ALA A 50 -11.63 -5.04 19.20
N LEU A 51 -11.55 -4.41 18.02
CA LEU A 51 -12.18 -3.12 17.71
C LEU A 51 -13.65 -3.24 17.29
N GLY A 52 -14.24 -4.45 17.37
CA GLY A 52 -15.63 -4.71 17.01
C GLY A 52 -15.88 -4.74 15.48
N ARG A 53 -14.85 -4.99 14.69
CA ARG A 53 -14.96 -5.09 13.22
C ARG A 53 -14.74 -6.54 12.78
N ARG A 54 -15.32 -6.91 11.62
CA ARG A 54 -15.04 -8.22 11.02
C ARG A 54 -13.70 -8.16 10.30
N ALA A 55 -12.93 -9.25 10.35
CA ALA A 55 -11.67 -9.33 9.63
C ALA A 55 -11.44 -10.71 9.01
N VAL A 56 -10.72 -10.74 7.89
CA VAL A 56 -10.23 -11.97 7.25
C VAL A 56 -8.79 -11.79 6.80
N ALA A 57 -7.99 -12.84 6.94
CA ALA A 57 -6.65 -12.92 6.38
C ALA A 57 -6.65 -13.88 5.18
N VAL A 58 -6.25 -13.40 4.02
CA VAL A 58 -6.18 -14.17 2.78
C VAL A 58 -4.73 -14.47 2.48
N GLN A 59 -4.35 -15.75 2.44
CA GLN A 59 -3.04 -16.11 1.92
C GLN A 59 -3.01 -15.93 0.41
N ALA A 60 -2.09 -15.09 -0.08
CA ALA A 60 -1.93 -14.80 -1.50
C ALA A 60 -0.46 -14.49 -1.82
N ASP A 61 0.02 -15.03 -2.92
CA ASP A 61 1.28 -14.59 -3.53
C ASP A 61 1.02 -13.35 -4.37
N GLY A 62 1.42 -12.18 -3.86
CA GLY A 62 1.25 -10.89 -4.56
C GLY A 62 2.07 -10.78 -5.85
N GLY A 63 3.07 -11.62 -6.08
CA GLY A 63 3.81 -11.68 -7.35
C GLY A 63 3.05 -12.41 -8.46
N SER A 64 2.00 -13.17 -8.13
CA SER A 64 1.21 -13.96 -9.07
C SER A 64 -0.12 -13.28 -9.42
N ALA A 65 -0.53 -13.38 -10.69
CA ALA A 65 -1.82 -12.86 -11.13
C ALA A 65 -2.99 -13.55 -10.41
N ASP A 66 -2.92 -14.88 -10.28
CA ASP A 66 -3.97 -15.66 -9.62
C ASP A 66 -4.08 -15.34 -8.13
N GLY A 67 -2.94 -15.08 -7.46
CA GLY A 67 -2.91 -14.65 -6.07
C GLY A 67 -3.59 -13.29 -5.88
N ASN A 68 -3.34 -12.33 -6.77
CA ASN A 68 -3.96 -11.00 -6.72
C ASN A 68 -5.47 -11.06 -7.00
N ILE A 69 -5.90 -11.84 -8.00
CA ILE A 69 -7.32 -12.07 -8.30
C ILE A 69 -8.01 -12.74 -7.10
N ALA A 70 -7.40 -13.80 -6.57
CA ALA A 70 -7.97 -14.53 -5.43
C ALA A 70 -8.12 -13.65 -4.18
N ALA A 71 -7.20 -12.71 -3.94
CA ALA A 71 -7.27 -11.78 -2.81
C ALA A 71 -8.54 -10.91 -2.87
N ILE A 72 -8.84 -10.36 -4.04
CA ILE A 72 -10.03 -9.52 -4.28
C ILE A 72 -11.31 -10.37 -4.18
N THR A 73 -11.35 -11.50 -4.89
CA THR A 73 -12.53 -12.39 -4.93
C THR A 73 -12.89 -12.90 -3.53
N LYS A 74 -11.92 -13.40 -2.77
CA LYS A 74 -12.15 -13.86 -1.39
C LYS A 74 -12.58 -12.74 -0.44
N THR A 75 -12.11 -11.51 -0.66
CA THR A 75 -12.59 -10.34 0.09
C THR A 75 -14.07 -10.12 -0.20
N HIS A 76 -14.47 -10.14 -1.47
CA HIS A 76 -15.87 -10.00 -1.84
C HIS A 76 -16.74 -11.15 -1.31
N GLU A 77 -16.28 -12.39 -1.39
CA GLU A 77 -16.98 -13.57 -0.84
C GLU A 77 -17.23 -13.43 0.67
N ALA A 78 -16.24 -12.89 1.42
CA ALA A 78 -16.36 -12.73 2.88
C ALA A 78 -17.30 -11.59 3.31
N PHE A 79 -17.37 -10.51 2.52
CA PHE A 79 -18.04 -9.27 2.95
C PHE A 79 -19.17 -8.80 2.03
N GLY A 80 -19.25 -9.31 0.79
CA GLY A 80 -20.27 -8.95 -0.20
C GLY A 80 -20.02 -7.60 -0.90
N ARG A 81 -18.89 -6.93 -0.62
CA ARG A 81 -18.53 -5.61 -1.18
C ARG A 81 -17.03 -5.32 -1.04
N LEU A 82 -16.57 -4.31 -1.75
CA LEU A 82 -15.24 -3.72 -1.60
C LEU A 82 -15.34 -2.21 -1.83
N ASP A 83 -15.01 -1.40 -0.83
CA ASP A 83 -15.10 0.06 -0.89
C ASP A 83 -13.72 0.71 -1.02
N THR A 84 -12.70 0.12 -0.41
CA THR A 84 -11.34 0.64 -0.42
C THR A 84 -10.34 -0.48 -0.71
N LEU A 85 -9.50 -0.27 -1.71
CA LEU A 85 -8.34 -1.12 -1.98
C LEU A 85 -7.06 -0.34 -1.65
N VAL A 86 -6.22 -0.91 -0.79
CA VAL A 86 -4.89 -0.40 -0.48
C VAL A 86 -3.85 -1.38 -1.01
N CYS A 87 -3.22 -1.05 -2.13
CA CYS A 87 -2.11 -1.82 -2.71
C CYS A 87 -0.82 -1.45 -1.97
N ASN A 88 -0.50 -2.23 -0.92
CA ASN A 88 0.66 -1.97 -0.06
C ASN A 88 1.76 -3.04 -0.20
N ALA A 89 1.45 -4.25 -0.65
CA ALA A 89 2.45 -5.30 -0.82
C ALA A 89 3.62 -4.86 -1.70
N GLY A 90 4.85 -5.17 -1.28
CA GLY A 90 6.03 -4.79 -2.05
C GLY A 90 7.32 -5.33 -1.45
N ILE A 91 8.37 -5.31 -2.27
CA ILE A 91 9.76 -5.63 -1.90
C ILE A 91 10.68 -4.47 -2.26
N TYR A 92 11.80 -4.41 -1.57
CA TYR A 92 12.84 -3.40 -1.76
C TYR A 92 14.16 -4.09 -2.16
N PRO A 93 14.37 -4.36 -3.47
CA PRO A 93 15.66 -4.83 -3.95
C PRO A 93 16.68 -3.70 -3.88
N TYR A 94 17.84 -3.97 -3.32
CA TYR A 94 18.94 -3.02 -3.21
C TYR A 94 20.20 -3.59 -3.88
N GLY A 95 20.81 -2.83 -4.76
CA GLY A 95 22.06 -3.17 -5.41
C GLY A 95 22.28 -2.42 -6.74
N PRO A 96 23.53 -2.39 -7.24
CA PRO A 96 23.84 -1.77 -8.52
C PRO A 96 23.07 -2.42 -9.68
N ILE A 97 22.54 -1.62 -10.59
CA ILE A 97 21.72 -2.12 -11.72
C ILE A 97 22.46 -3.15 -12.57
N ALA A 98 23.78 -3.00 -12.74
CA ALA A 98 24.61 -3.93 -13.50
C ALA A 98 24.71 -5.35 -12.89
N GLN A 99 24.31 -5.52 -11.62
CA GLN A 99 24.33 -6.81 -10.92
C GLN A 99 22.92 -7.43 -10.76
N MET A 100 21.89 -6.75 -11.23
CA MET A 100 20.51 -7.25 -11.13
C MET A 100 20.26 -8.34 -12.18
N SER A 101 19.74 -9.48 -11.73
CA SER A 101 19.28 -10.54 -12.63
C SER A 101 17.93 -10.24 -13.25
N VAL A 102 17.62 -10.88 -14.36
CA VAL A 102 16.28 -10.81 -14.98
C VAL A 102 15.20 -11.23 -13.99
N THR A 103 15.40 -12.29 -13.23
CA THR A 103 14.46 -12.75 -12.20
C THR A 103 14.18 -11.68 -11.15
N GLN A 104 15.22 -10.98 -10.66
CA GLN A 104 15.01 -9.88 -9.70
C GLN A 104 14.23 -8.71 -10.31
N ILE A 105 14.44 -8.43 -11.60
CA ILE A 105 13.66 -7.41 -12.33
C ILE A 105 12.19 -7.83 -12.41
N GLU A 106 11.93 -9.07 -12.81
CA GLU A 106 10.58 -9.64 -12.92
C GLU A 106 9.88 -9.66 -11.56
N ASP A 107 10.53 -10.12 -10.51
CA ASP A 107 9.97 -10.20 -9.15
C ASP A 107 9.53 -8.83 -8.65
N VAL A 108 10.39 -7.81 -8.80
CA VAL A 108 10.04 -6.46 -8.32
C VAL A 108 8.96 -5.80 -9.17
N LEU A 109 8.98 -5.99 -10.49
CA LEU A 109 7.93 -5.48 -11.38
C LEU A 109 6.59 -6.17 -11.09
N ASN A 110 6.60 -7.48 -10.93
CA ASN A 110 5.40 -8.27 -10.66
C ASN A 110 4.75 -7.85 -9.34
N LEU A 111 5.52 -7.72 -8.25
CA LEU A 111 4.96 -7.45 -6.93
C LEU A 111 4.68 -5.95 -6.71
N ASN A 112 5.61 -5.06 -7.11
CA ASN A 112 5.48 -3.64 -6.76
C ASN A 112 4.61 -2.82 -7.72
N LEU A 113 4.44 -3.29 -8.98
CA LEU A 113 3.73 -2.51 -9.99
C LEU A 113 2.60 -3.31 -10.64
N ARG A 114 2.90 -4.47 -11.24
CA ARG A 114 1.91 -5.28 -11.97
C ARG A 114 0.80 -5.77 -11.03
N ALA A 115 1.11 -6.14 -9.79
CA ALA A 115 0.12 -6.53 -8.79
C ALA A 115 -0.95 -5.45 -8.59
N ALA A 116 -0.55 -4.19 -8.36
CA ALA A 116 -1.48 -3.09 -8.19
C ALA A 116 -2.41 -2.87 -9.39
N MET A 117 -1.90 -3.10 -10.61
CA MET A 117 -2.71 -3.02 -11.84
C MET A 117 -3.77 -4.13 -11.89
N ILE A 118 -3.38 -5.37 -11.60
CA ILE A 118 -4.30 -6.53 -11.58
C ILE A 118 -5.33 -6.37 -10.46
N GLU A 119 -4.89 -6.04 -9.25
CA GLU A 119 -5.75 -5.80 -8.10
C GLU A 119 -6.78 -4.70 -8.39
N THR A 120 -6.38 -3.62 -9.06
CA THR A 120 -7.29 -2.53 -9.48
C THR A 120 -8.35 -3.05 -10.44
N VAL A 121 -7.95 -3.71 -11.54
CA VAL A 121 -8.89 -4.23 -12.55
C VAL A 121 -9.89 -5.20 -11.92
N GLU A 122 -9.42 -6.09 -11.04
CA GLU A 122 -10.29 -7.05 -10.35
C GLU A 122 -11.22 -6.37 -9.35
N ALA A 123 -10.73 -5.41 -8.57
CA ALA A 123 -11.51 -4.68 -7.57
C ALA A 123 -12.69 -3.92 -8.19
N LEU A 124 -12.52 -3.39 -9.41
CA LEU A 124 -13.57 -2.66 -10.12
C LEU A 124 -14.81 -3.50 -10.44
N LYS A 125 -14.73 -4.82 -10.41
CA LYS A 125 -15.89 -5.70 -10.55
C LYS A 125 -16.85 -5.61 -9.35
N TYR A 126 -16.35 -5.14 -8.21
CA TYR A 126 -17.05 -5.15 -6.92
C TYR A 126 -17.16 -3.75 -6.28
N MET A 127 -16.40 -2.78 -6.80
CA MET A 127 -16.48 -1.39 -6.35
C MET A 127 -17.66 -0.67 -6.96
N THR A 128 -18.26 0.20 -6.16
CA THR A 128 -19.35 1.11 -6.60
C THR A 128 -18.91 2.56 -6.45
N THR A 129 -19.82 3.49 -6.79
CA THR A 129 -19.60 4.93 -6.57
C THR A 129 -19.09 5.22 -5.16
N GLY A 130 -18.06 6.03 -5.05
CA GLY A 130 -17.41 6.35 -3.79
C GLY A 130 -16.24 5.41 -3.43
N GLY A 131 -15.87 4.49 -4.32
CA GLY A 131 -14.70 3.62 -4.16
C GLY A 131 -13.39 4.39 -4.01
N ARG A 132 -12.42 3.79 -3.32
CA ARG A 132 -11.10 4.37 -3.05
C ARG A 132 -10.00 3.41 -3.44
N LEU A 133 -9.12 3.81 -4.34
CA LEU A 133 -7.91 3.11 -4.74
C LEU A 133 -6.70 3.89 -4.19
N ILE A 134 -5.93 3.25 -3.32
CA ILE A 134 -4.79 3.88 -2.66
C ILE A 134 -3.57 2.99 -2.86
N TYR A 135 -2.56 3.52 -3.52
CA TYR A 135 -1.31 2.83 -3.80
C TYR A 135 -0.23 3.30 -2.85
N ILE A 136 0.50 2.39 -2.23
CA ILE A 136 1.65 2.74 -1.39
C ILE A 136 2.89 2.81 -2.29
N GLY A 137 3.22 4.06 -2.64
CA GLY A 137 4.41 4.44 -3.40
C GLY A 137 5.67 4.44 -2.53
N SER A 138 6.50 5.43 -2.79
CA SER A 138 7.68 5.79 -1.98
C SER A 138 8.19 7.14 -2.45
N ALA A 139 8.73 7.96 -1.56
CA ALA A 139 9.48 9.18 -1.90
C ALA A 139 10.64 8.89 -2.88
N PHE A 140 11.12 7.64 -2.93
CA PHE A 140 12.11 7.21 -3.92
C PHE A 140 11.54 7.05 -5.34
N GLY A 141 10.24 7.15 -5.54
CA GLY A 141 9.61 7.29 -6.86
C GLY A 141 9.81 8.69 -7.45
N GLU A 142 9.94 9.71 -6.61
CA GLU A 142 10.18 11.10 -7.01
C GLU A 142 11.68 11.46 -7.04
N ARG A 143 12.47 10.90 -6.10
CA ARG A 143 13.89 11.20 -5.96
C ARG A 143 14.70 9.95 -5.64
N ALA A 144 15.79 9.72 -6.36
CA ALA A 144 16.78 8.69 -6.07
C ALA A 144 18.02 9.31 -5.39
N PRO A 145 18.08 9.42 -4.05
CA PRO A 145 19.14 10.16 -3.34
C PRO A 145 20.48 9.39 -3.26
N PHE A 146 20.50 8.10 -3.57
CA PHE A 146 21.69 7.25 -3.52
C PHE A 146 21.62 6.11 -4.54
N GLN A 147 22.73 5.43 -4.73
CA GLN A 147 22.86 4.31 -5.68
C GLN A 147 22.11 3.05 -5.20
N GLY A 148 21.80 2.14 -6.13
CA GLY A 148 21.28 0.81 -5.84
C GLY A 148 19.76 0.71 -5.71
N ILE A 149 19.00 1.76 -5.99
CA ILE A 149 17.53 1.78 -5.85
C ILE A 149 16.79 1.91 -7.19
N SER A 150 17.49 1.82 -8.32
CA SER A 150 16.92 2.12 -9.65
C SER A 150 15.68 1.28 -9.99
N LEU A 151 15.68 -0.04 -9.71
CA LEU A 151 14.51 -0.90 -9.95
C LEU A 151 13.34 -0.52 -9.04
N TYR A 152 13.61 -0.31 -7.77
CA TYR A 152 12.59 0.09 -6.81
C TYR A 152 11.98 1.44 -7.19
N ALA A 153 12.83 2.44 -7.43
CA ALA A 153 12.40 3.78 -7.84
C ALA A 153 11.53 3.73 -9.10
N ALA A 154 11.92 2.94 -10.10
CA ALA A 154 11.15 2.77 -11.33
C ALA A 154 9.74 2.23 -11.07
N THR A 155 9.59 1.22 -10.18
CA THR A 155 8.27 0.68 -9.85
C THR A 155 7.40 1.67 -9.09
N LYS A 156 7.98 2.45 -8.18
CA LYS A 156 7.26 3.44 -7.38
C LYS A 156 6.87 4.67 -8.20
N ALA A 157 7.73 5.14 -9.09
CA ALA A 157 7.38 6.16 -10.10
C ALA A 157 6.27 5.66 -11.06
N GLY A 158 6.29 4.38 -11.43
CA GLY A 158 5.26 3.75 -12.25
C GLY A 158 3.86 3.82 -11.62
N LEU A 159 3.75 3.67 -10.30
CA LEU A 159 2.48 3.80 -9.59
C LEU A 159 1.90 5.22 -9.68
N ILE A 160 2.74 6.26 -9.70
CA ILE A 160 2.30 7.65 -9.84
C ILE A 160 1.62 7.85 -11.21
N GLY A 161 2.27 7.39 -12.28
CA GLY A 161 1.71 7.44 -13.63
C GLY A 161 0.41 6.64 -13.73
N PHE A 162 0.40 5.43 -13.16
CA PHE A 162 -0.77 4.55 -13.14
C PHE A 162 -1.95 5.21 -12.42
N ALA A 163 -1.75 5.74 -11.22
CA ALA A 163 -2.80 6.41 -10.45
C ALA A 163 -3.42 7.59 -11.20
N LYS A 164 -2.61 8.40 -11.92
CA LYS A 164 -3.10 9.51 -12.73
C LYS A 164 -4.00 9.03 -13.88
N GLY A 165 -3.64 7.95 -14.57
CA GLY A 165 -4.46 7.33 -15.61
C GLY A 165 -5.78 6.80 -15.04
N VAL A 166 -5.71 5.97 -13.99
CA VAL A 166 -6.88 5.39 -13.31
C VAL A 166 -7.83 6.48 -12.79
N ALA A 167 -7.30 7.59 -12.26
CA ALA A 167 -8.11 8.71 -11.80
C ALA A 167 -8.95 9.34 -12.94
N ARG A 168 -8.41 9.41 -14.16
CA ARG A 168 -9.15 9.88 -15.34
C ARG A 168 -10.22 8.89 -15.79
N ASP A 169 -9.90 7.61 -15.80
CA ASP A 169 -10.80 6.57 -16.24
C ASP A 169 -12.01 6.42 -15.29
N LEU A 170 -11.78 6.56 -13.98
CA LEU A 170 -12.79 6.24 -12.95
C LEU A 170 -13.44 7.46 -12.29
N GLY A 171 -12.92 8.67 -12.53
CA GLY A 171 -13.50 9.90 -12.01
C GLY A 171 -14.99 10.06 -12.30
N PRO A 172 -15.49 9.80 -13.53
CA PRO A 172 -16.92 9.85 -13.84
C PRO A 172 -17.78 8.90 -12.99
N GLN A 173 -17.20 7.85 -12.42
CA GLN A 173 -17.87 6.89 -11.55
C GLN A 173 -17.79 7.28 -10.06
N GLY A 174 -17.13 8.41 -9.72
CA GLY A 174 -16.90 8.84 -8.35
C GLY A 174 -15.88 8.00 -7.57
N ILE A 175 -15.04 7.23 -8.27
CA ILE A 175 -13.95 6.45 -7.67
C ILE A 175 -12.67 7.29 -7.74
N THR A 176 -11.95 7.40 -6.62
CA THR A 176 -10.67 8.12 -6.58
C THR A 176 -9.48 7.15 -6.57
N ALA A 177 -8.36 7.58 -7.16
CA ALA A 177 -7.11 6.82 -7.21
C ALA A 177 -5.93 7.73 -6.83
N ASN A 178 -5.23 7.43 -5.73
CA ASN A 178 -4.15 8.25 -5.21
C ASN A 178 -2.95 7.40 -4.78
N VAL A 179 -1.77 8.02 -4.76
CA VAL A 179 -0.54 7.42 -4.22
C VAL A 179 -0.19 8.10 -2.90
N VAL A 180 0.15 7.31 -1.89
CA VAL A 180 0.83 7.78 -0.68
C VAL A 180 2.28 7.38 -0.79
N GLU A 181 3.20 8.32 -0.61
CA GLU A 181 4.64 8.13 -0.78
C GLU A 181 5.39 8.25 0.54
N PRO A 182 5.60 7.12 1.24
CA PRO A 182 6.39 7.13 2.45
C PRO A 182 7.85 7.52 2.18
N GLY A 183 8.41 8.31 3.10
CA GLY A 183 9.85 8.42 3.31
C GLY A 183 10.38 7.25 4.13
N PRO A 184 11.49 7.42 4.87
CA PRO A 184 12.00 6.42 5.79
C PRO A 184 11.06 6.24 6.97
N ILE A 185 10.36 5.10 7.00
CA ILE A 185 9.42 4.73 8.07
C ILE A 185 10.03 3.62 8.92
N ALA A 186 9.99 3.80 10.25
CA ALA A 186 10.45 2.81 11.21
C ALA A 186 9.56 1.55 11.15
N THR A 187 10.18 0.44 10.74
CA THR A 187 9.55 -0.89 10.63
C THR A 187 10.58 -1.97 10.90
N ASP A 188 10.16 -3.22 11.07
CA ASP A 188 11.07 -4.37 11.20
C ASP A 188 12.03 -4.51 10.01
N LEU A 189 11.60 -4.08 8.81
CA LEU A 189 12.43 -4.11 7.60
C LEU A 189 13.34 -2.89 7.44
N ASN A 190 13.08 -1.82 8.16
CA ASN A 190 13.81 -0.56 8.12
C ASN A 190 13.89 0.03 9.54
N PRO A 191 14.67 -0.59 10.45
CA PRO A 191 14.77 -0.13 11.83
C PRO A 191 15.49 1.22 11.90
N GLU A 192 14.95 2.13 12.74
CA GLU A 192 15.48 3.49 12.89
C GLU A 192 16.85 3.57 13.62
N ASP A 193 17.27 2.47 14.23
CA ASP A 193 18.57 2.26 14.88
C ASP A 193 19.48 1.31 14.07
N GLY A 194 19.07 0.92 12.86
CA GLY A 194 19.80 0.03 11.97
C GLY A 194 21.09 0.66 11.40
N GLN A 195 21.92 -0.20 10.80
CA GLN A 195 23.11 0.24 10.10
C GLN A 195 22.73 1.20 8.94
N GLY A 196 23.31 2.41 8.95
CA GLY A 196 23.00 3.44 7.94
C GLY A 196 21.81 4.34 8.28
N ALA A 197 21.07 4.08 9.37
CA ALA A 197 19.91 4.88 9.74
C ALA A 197 20.23 6.37 9.95
N ALA A 198 21.41 6.71 10.46
CA ALA A 198 21.86 8.09 10.59
C ALA A 198 21.98 8.81 9.23
N VAL A 199 22.48 8.12 8.21
CA VAL A 199 22.59 8.67 6.84
C VAL A 199 21.19 8.86 6.24
N ILE A 200 20.30 7.91 6.45
CA ILE A 200 18.92 8.03 5.94
C ILE A 200 18.19 9.20 6.62
N ARG A 201 18.36 9.38 7.94
CA ARG A 201 17.80 10.55 8.64
C ARG A 201 18.31 11.88 8.08
N SER A 202 19.59 11.98 7.74
CA SER A 202 20.15 13.22 7.21
C SER A 202 19.60 13.64 5.85
N PHE A 203 18.87 12.75 5.14
CA PHE A 203 18.15 13.11 3.91
C PHE A 203 16.79 13.74 4.19
N THR A 204 16.24 13.64 5.38
CA THR A 204 14.94 14.22 5.72
C THR A 204 15.13 15.60 6.36
N ALA A 205 14.24 16.54 6.05
CA ALA A 205 14.26 17.86 6.69
C ALA A 205 13.91 17.79 8.18
N THR A 206 13.19 16.76 8.61
CA THR A 206 12.85 16.52 10.02
C THR A 206 13.93 15.80 10.80
N GLU A 207 15.02 15.36 10.16
CA GLU A 207 16.11 14.57 10.74
C GLU A 207 15.63 13.34 11.54
N SER A 208 14.52 12.74 11.12
CA SER A 208 13.87 11.64 11.83
C SER A 208 13.25 10.62 10.88
N TYR A 209 13.04 9.41 11.40
CA TYR A 209 12.16 8.43 10.77
C TYR A 209 10.69 8.78 11.07
N GLY A 210 9.82 8.62 10.06
CA GLY A 210 8.39 8.58 10.28
C GLY A 210 7.95 7.27 10.95
N LYS A 211 6.73 7.24 11.45
CA LYS A 211 6.10 6.06 12.07
C LYS A 211 5.06 5.47 11.14
N VAL A 212 4.79 4.18 11.25
CA VAL A 212 3.75 3.50 10.46
C VAL A 212 2.39 4.19 10.57
N ASN A 213 2.10 4.82 11.72
CA ASN A 213 0.86 5.56 11.93
C ASN A 213 0.77 6.87 11.11
N ASP A 214 1.87 7.46 10.69
CA ASP A 214 1.84 8.66 9.85
C ASP A 214 1.29 8.30 8.47
N ILE A 215 1.70 7.15 7.94
CA ILE A 215 1.16 6.60 6.70
C ILE A 215 -0.31 6.16 6.88
N ALA A 216 -0.60 5.43 7.96
CA ALA A 216 -1.95 4.93 8.22
C ALA A 216 -2.99 6.04 8.32
N ARG A 217 -2.67 7.19 8.93
CA ARG A 217 -3.55 8.35 9.03
C ARG A 217 -3.80 8.99 7.67
N THR A 218 -2.78 9.11 6.82
CA THR A 218 -2.91 9.64 5.46
C THR A 218 -3.81 8.75 4.62
N VAL A 219 -3.61 7.42 4.68
CA VAL A 219 -4.46 6.44 4.00
C VAL A 219 -5.90 6.53 4.53
N SER A 220 -6.09 6.63 5.84
CA SER A 220 -7.40 6.79 6.48
C SER A 220 -8.15 8.03 5.97
N PHE A 221 -7.46 9.16 5.88
CA PHE A 221 -8.03 10.39 5.30
C PHE A 221 -8.44 10.17 3.83
N LEU A 222 -7.58 9.60 3.01
CA LEU A 222 -7.88 9.32 1.60
C LEU A 222 -9.02 8.30 1.42
N ALA A 223 -9.21 7.38 2.35
CA ALA A 223 -10.31 6.42 2.38
C ALA A 223 -11.64 7.02 2.86
N SER A 224 -11.61 8.25 3.40
CA SER A 224 -12.78 8.92 3.93
C SER A 224 -13.59 9.62 2.83
N PRO A 225 -14.86 9.99 3.10
CA PRO A 225 -15.65 10.85 2.22
C PRO A 225 -15.04 12.23 2.03
N ASP A 226 -14.29 12.75 3.01
CA ASP A 226 -13.71 14.10 3.01
C ASP A 226 -12.64 14.28 1.91
N ALA A 227 -12.04 13.17 1.45
CA ALA A 227 -11.08 13.16 0.36
C ALA A 227 -11.71 12.92 -1.04
N SER A 228 -13.02 13.06 -1.18
CA SER A 228 -13.74 12.73 -2.43
C SER A 228 -13.32 13.58 -3.64
N TYR A 229 -12.67 14.73 -3.43
CA TYR A 229 -12.17 15.59 -4.51
C TYR A 229 -10.65 15.46 -4.73
N ILE A 230 -9.99 14.52 -4.03
CA ILE A 230 -8.57 14.21 -4.20
C ILE A 230 -8.46 12.94 -5.05
N THR A 231 -7.99 13.10 -6.30
CA THR A 231 -7.78 11.97 -7.22
C THR A 231 -6.62 12.26 -8.17
N GLY A 232 -5.83 11.24 -8.51
CA GLY A 232 -4.61 11.36 -9.32
C GLY A 232 -3.46 12.05 -8.59
N ALA A 233 -3.58 12.22 -7.27
CA ALA A 233 -2.57 12.87 -6.46
C ALA A 233 -1.48 11.88 -6.00
N SER A 234 -0.26 12.42 -5.89
CA SER A 234 0.86 11.79 -5.19
C SER A 234 1.12 12.59 -3.92
N ILE A 235 1.03 11.94 -2.77
CA ILE A 235 1.08 12.59 -1.44
C ILE A 235 2.32 12.08 -0.70
N LEU A 236 3.31 12.94 -0.58
CA LEU A 236 4.53 12.69 0.18
C LEU A 236 4.25 12.70 1.69
N VAL A 237 4.73 11.65 2.37
CA VAL A 237 4.73 11.52 3.84
C VAL A 237 6.13 11.08 4.23
N ASP A 238 7.11 11.96 4.03
CA ASP A 238 8.52 11.63 3.88
C ASP A 238 9.46 12.46 4.78
N GLY A 239 8.91 13.32 5.64
CA GLY A 239 9.71 14.20 6.49
C GLY A 239 10.53 15.23 5.71
N GLY A 240 10.11 15.55 4.47
CA GLY A 240 10.80 16.51 3.60
C GLY A 240 12.02 15.92 2.89
N LEU A 241 12.05 14.61 2.63
CA LEU A 241 13.15 13.96 1.90
C LEU A 241 13.24 14.45 0.46
N VAL A 242 12.12 14.79 -0.15
CA VAL A 242 12.04 15.26 -1.56
C VAL A 242 12.07 16.78 -1.67
N ALA A 243 11.92 17.49 -0.56
CA ALA A 243 11.92 18.96 -0.54
C ALA A 243 13.25 19.58 -1.01
#